data_dee85d3e9bb5b7d9d45a8a2c8bf3f4b2
#
_entry.id   dee85d3e9bb5b7d9d45a8a2c8bf3f4b2
#
_cell.length_a   1.000
_cell.length_b   1.000
_cell.length_c   1.000
_cell.angle_alpha   90.00
_cell.angle_beta   90.00
_cell.angle_gamma   90.00
#
_symmetry.space_group_name_H-M   'P 1'
#
loop_
_entity.id
_entity.type
_entity.pdbx_description
1 polymer ?
#
loop_
_entity_poly.entity_id
_entity_poly.type
_entity_poly.pdbx_seq_one_letter_code
_entity_poly.pdbx_strand_id
1 'polypeptide(L)'
;MRGDILHFDSAQGVGVINGDDGSRYAFVRRDLYGRAPLAKAMRVEFRADGGRARDIARARGDARAPSVAPTVGTGGSGLWRHFGYGLTRNYANFRGRAHRAEFWSYALFWLLALALVMAVGLVFDGGLTDFRAAVEAPAVTLTLSVVFVLATLLPGLGLAVRRQHDIGLSGWYSLFVLIPSLGSLILLAFSLIPSQKRDNRWGPVPENVVS
;
A
#
# COMPACT_ATOMS: atom_id res chain seq x y z
N MET A 1 13.30 -4.75 -31.25
CA MET A 1 14.36 -4.53 -30.26
C MET A 1 13.76 -4.37 -28.87
N ARG A 2 14.53 -4.64 -27.80
CA ARG A 2 14.07 -4.41 -26.42
C ARG A 2 14.96 -3.36 -25.75
N GLY A 3 14.42 -2.68 -24.75
CA GLY A 3 15.16 -1.69 -23.97
C GLY A 3 14.36 -1.18 -22.78
N ASP A 4 14.98 -0.37 -21.97
CA ASP A 4 14.39 0.22 -20.77
C ASP A 4 14.21 1.72 -20.92
N ILE A 5 13.06 2.26 -20.51
CA ILE A 5 12.80 3.69 -20.54
C ILE A 5 13.67 4.38 -19.49
N LEU A 6 14.60 5.23 -19.94
CA LEU A 6 15.46 6.02 -19.06
C LEU A 6 14.71 7.23 -18.49
N HIS A 7 14.01 7.94 -19.36
CA HIS A 7 13.28 9.16 -19.00
C HIS A 7 12.10 9.37 -19.95
N PHE A 8 11.00 9.91 -19.42
CA PHE A 8 9.86 10.36 -20.20
C PHE A 8 9.32 11.64 -19.61
N ASP A 9 9.32 12.71 -20.38
CA ASP A 9 8.67 13.98 -20.03
C ASP A 9 7.23 13.95 -20.54
N SER A 10 6.29 13.84 -19.59
CA SER A 10 4.87 13.79 -19.91
C SER A 10 4.30 15.12 -20.42
N ALA A 11 4.93 16.27 -20.07
CA ALA A 11 4.49 17.59 -20.49
C ALA A 11 4.89 17.87 -21.95
N GLN A 12 6.10 17.49 -22.34
CA GLN A 12 6.62 17.63 -23.71
C GLN A 12 6.31 16.42 -24.58
N GLY A 13 5.93 15.29 -23.99
CA GLY A 13 5.63 14.07 -24.71
C GLY A 13 6.85 13.41 -25.37
N VAL A 14 8.06 13.65 -24.84
CA VAL A 14 9.32 13.10 -25.35
C VAL A 14 10.01 12.22 -24.32
N GLY A 15 10.75 11.21 -24.80
CA GLY A 15 11.46 10.31 -23.90
C GLY A 15 12.67 9.66 -24.57
N VAL A 16 13.45 8.92 -23.78
CA VAL A 16 14.63 8.19 -24.20
C VAL A 16 14.56 6.76 -23.68
N ILE A 17 14.84 5.80 -24.56
CA ILE A 17 14.99 4.37 -24.27
C ILE A 17 16.47 4.01 -24.36
N ASN A 18 16.95 3.21 -23.42
CA ASN A 18 18.24 2.54 -23.49
C ASN A 18 18.00 1.15 -24.08
N GLY A 19 18.45 0.92 -25.31
CA GLY A 19 18.34 -0.39 -25.96
C GLY A 19 19.27 -1.42 -25.33
N ASP A 20 18.94 -2.70 -25.51
CA ASP A 20 19.80 -3.83 -25.06
C ASP A 20 21.15 -3.85 -25.80
N ASP A 21 21.28 -3.10 -26.88
CA ASP A 21 22.51 -2.87 -27.62
C ASP A 21 23.39 -1.77 -27.02
N GLY A 22 22.97 -1.16 -25.89
CA GLY A 22 23.64 -0.06 -25.22
C GLY A 22 23.42 1.32 -25.88
N SER A 23 22.68 1.39 -26.97
CA SER A 23 22.39 2.64 -27.68
C SER A 23 21.15 3.35 -27.10
N ARG A 24 21.13 4.68 -27.22
CA ARG A 24 20.01 5.49 -26.76
C ARG A 24 19.12 5.87 -27.93
N TYR A 25 17.81 5.64 -27.77
CA TYR A 25 16.79 5.90 -28.78
C TYR A 25 15.80 6.94 -28.25
N ALA A 26 15.70 8.07 -28.96
CA ALA A 26 14.69 9.07 -28.65
C ALA A 26 13.33 8.63 -29.18
N PHE A 27 12.26 8.97 -28.47
CA PHE A 27 10.88 8.71 -28.91
C PHE A 27 9.95 9.85 -28.53
N VAL A 28 8.81 9.91 -29.19
CA VAL A 28 7.72 10.84 -28.89
C VAL A 28 6.45 10.06 -28.55
N ARG A 29 5.52 10.70 -27.85
CA ARG A 29 4.28 10.07 -27.37
C ARG A 29 3.45 9.39 -28.46
N ARG A 30 3.50 9.88 -29.69
CA ARG A 30 2.80 9.27 -30.84
C ARG A 30 3.38 7.92 -31.29
N ASP A 31 4.62 7.62 -30.92
CA ASP A 31 5.29 6.36 -31.27
C ASP A 31 4.92 5.22 -30.31
N LEU A 32 4.03 5.48 -29.35
CA LEU A 32 3.57 4.51 -28.35
C LEU A 32 2.33 3.77 -28.83
N TYR A 33 2.36 2.46 -28.73
CA TYR A 33 1.20 1.61 -28.92
C TYR A 33 0.37 1.58 -27.63
N GLY A 34 -0.74 2.34 -27.60
CA GLY A 34 -1.69 2.39 -26.49
C GLY A 34 -1.52 3.60 -25.54
N ARG A 35 -2.53 3.79 -24.64
CA ARG A 35 -2.60 4.92 -23.69
C ARG A 35 -2.03 4.58 -22.31
N ALA A 36 -1.23 3.52 -22.19
CA ALA A 36 -0.68 3.13 -20.91
C ALA A 36 0.30 4.19 -20.36
N PRO A 37 0.27 4.51 -19.06
CA PRO A 37 1.25 5.40 -18.46
C PRO A 37 2.64 4.77 -18.54
N LEU A 38 3.61 5.55 -19.02
CA LEU A 38 5.01 5.16 -19.08
C LEU A 38 5.68 5.45 -17.74
N ALA A 39 6.46 4.49 -17.26
CA ALA A 39 7.27 4.64 -16.06
C ALA A 39 8.77 4.50 -16.41
N LYS A 40 9.62 5.18 -15.63
CA LYS A 40 11.08 5.00 -15.70
C LYS A 40 11.42 3.52 -15.41
N ALA A 41 12.40 2.99 -16.12
CA ALA A 41 12.82 1.58 -16.06
C ALA A 41 11.75 0.56 -16.56
N MET A 42 10.73 1.01 -17.30
CA MET A 42 9.79 0.10 -17.94
C MET A 42 10.45 -0.55 -19.16
N ARG A 43 10.37 -1.89 -19.21
CA ARG A 43 10.84 -2.67 -20.35
C ARG A 43 9.87 -2.58 -21.50
N VAL A 44 10.39 -2.20 -22.66
CA VAL A 44 9.59 -2.02 -23.88
C VAL A 44 10.21 -2.75 -25.06
N GLU A 45 9.36 -3.18 -25.97
CA GLU A 45 9.74 -3.60 -27.31
C GLU A 45 9.49 -2.45 -28.28
N PHE A 46 10.47 -2.16 -29.13
CA PHE A 46 10.39 -1.06 -30.08
C PHE A 46 11.12 -1.40 -31.39
N ARG A 47 10.81 -0.66 -32.42
CA ARG A 47 11.50 -0.70 -33.70
C ARG A 47 12.49 0.47 -33.75
N ALA A 48 13.77 0.15 -33.92
CA ALA A 48 14.80 1.19 -34.11
C ALA A 48 14.78 1.72 -35.56
N ASP A 49 14.74 3.04 -35.70
CA ASP A 49 14.75 3.74 -36.98
C ASP A 49 15.62 5.00 -36.84
N GLY A 50 16.87 4.94 -37.33
CA GLY A 50 17.78 6.10 -37.39
C GLY A 50 18.01 6.80 -36.06
N GLY A 51 18.21 6.05 -34.93
CA GLY A 51 18.38 6.60 -33.58
C GLY A 51 17.08 7.00 -32.88
N ARG A 52 15.93 6.72 -33.51
CA ARG A 52 14.59 6.87 -32.90
C ARG A 52 13.94 5.53 -32.64
N ALA A 53 13.15 5.46 -31.60
CA ALA A 53 12.32 4.30 -31.31
C ALA A 53 10.89 4.57 -31.83
N ARG A 54 10.35 3.62 -32.60
CA ARG A 54 8.97 3.63 -33.11
C ARG A 54 8.25 2.36 -32.71
N ASP A 55 6.92 2.36 -32.83
CA ASP A 55 6.07 1.20 -32.54
C ASP A 55 6.33 0.62 -31.12
N ILE A 56 6.44 1.52 -30.15
CA ILE A 56 6.83 1.16 -28.79
C ILE A 56 5.66 0.47 -28.11
N ALA A 57 5.83 -0.81 -27.81
CA ALA A 57 4.89 -1.62 -27.08
C ALA A 57 5.54 -2.13 -25.80
N ARG A 58 4.73 -2.42 -24.79
CA ARG A 58 5.21 -3.08 -23.58
C ARG A 58 5.71 -4.48 -23.93
N ALA A 59 6.90 -4.86 -23.45
CA ALA A 59 7.46 -6.19 -23.71
C ALA A 59 6.53 -7.27 -23.16
N ARG A 60 6.10 -8.22 -24.01
CA ARG A 60 5.32 -9.40 -23.61
C ARG A 60 6.24 -10.31 -22.78
N GLY A 61 5.90 -10.56 -21.53
CA GLY A 61 6.66 -11.44 -20.63
C GLY A 61 7.20 -10.76 -19.38
N ASP A 62 7.36 -9.46 -19.36
CA ASP A 62 7.52 -8.73 -18.10
C ASP A 62 6.14 -8.53 -17.46
N ALA A 63 5.68 -9.60 -16.80
CA ALA A 63 4.66 -9.52 -15.76
C ALA A 63 5.16 -8.75 -14.52
N ARG A 64 6.30 -8.06 -14.65
CA ARG A 64 6.67 -6.93 -13.82
C ARG A 64 5.81 -5.73 -14.27
N ALA A 65 4.48 -5.89 -14.05
CA ALA A 65 3.71 -4.70 -13.86
C ALA A 65 4.53 -3.89 -12.85
N PRO A 66 4.89 -2.61 -13.14
CA PRO A 66 5.02 -1.74 -12.03
C PRO A 66 3.68 -1.93 -11.31
N SER A 67 3.70 -2.59 -10.16
CA SER A 67 2.65 -2.31 -9.24
C SER A 67 2.79 -0.81 -9.13
N VAL A 68 1.85 -0.11 -9.72
CA VAL A 68 1.56 1.25 -9.34
C VAL A 68 0.98 1.04 -7.94
N ALA A 69 1.87 0.71 -7.01
CA ALA A 69 1.75 1.24 -5.69
C ALA A 69 1.66 2.73 -5.99
N PRO A 70 0.50 3.37 -5.79
CA PRO A 70 0.37 4.78 -6.04
C PRO A 70 1.54 5.38 -5.30
N THR A 71 2.46 5.99 -6.04
CA THR A 71 3.51 6.82 -5.48
C THR A 71 2.78 7.78 -4.57
N VAL A 72 2.82 7.47 -3.29
CA VAL A 72 2.45 8.43 -2.27
C VAL A 72 3.44 9.55 -2.50
N GLY A 73 2.96 10.56 -3.22
CA GLY A 73 3.80 11.68 -3.62
C GLY A 73 4.62 12.15 -2.43
N THR A 74 5.88 12.44 -2.65
CA THR A 74 6.90 12.92 -1.70
C THR A 74 6.54 14.24 -1.00
N GLY A 75 5.27 14.64 -1.00
CA GLY A 75 4.74 15.74 -0.21
C GLY A 75 4.29 15.25 1.16
N GLY A 76 5.16 15.38 2.17
CA GLY A 76 4.87 15.19 3.59
C GLY A 76 4.38 13.77 3.94
N SER A 77 5.26 12.97 4.52
CA SER A 77 4.94 11.66 5.12
C SER A 77 4.08 11.82 6.38
N GLY A 78 2.93 12.43 6.26
CA GLY A 78 1.99 12.51 7.37
C GLY A 78 1.46 11.12 7.68
N LEU A 79 1.72 10.62 8.89
CA LEU A 79 1.18 9.36 9.42
C LEU A 79 -0.33 9.25 9.17
N TRP A 80 -1.04 10.38 9.22
CA TRP A 80 -2.46 10.51 8.92
C TRP A 80 -2.83 10.06 7.49
N ARG A 81 -1.97 10.31 6.50
CA ARG A 81 -2.22 9.88 5.11
C ARG A 81 -2.23 8.36 4.97
N HIS A 82 -1.35 7.66 5.68
CA HIS A 82 -1.34 6.18 5.67
C HIS A 82 -2.63 5.60 6.22
N PHE A 83 -3.17 6.19 7.29
CA PHE A 83 -4.44 5.79 7.86
C PHE A 83 -5.62 6.05 6.90
N GLY A 84 -5.76 7.29 6.41
CA GLY A 84 -6.83 7.65 5.47
C GLY A 84 -6.77 6.84 4.17
N TYR A 85 -5.57 6.57 3.67
CA TYR A 85 -5.36 5.74 2.48
C TYR A 85 -5.78 4.27 2.71
N GLY A 86 -5.50 3.72 3.91
CA GLY A 86 -5.95 2.39 4.31
C GLY A 86 -7.47 2.26 4.35
N LEU A 87 -8.16 3.27 4.86
CA LEU A 87 -9.62 3.27 4.99
C LEU A 87 -10.38 3.53 3.67
N THR A 88 -9.75 4.15 2.67
CA THR A 88 -10.41 4.54 1.42
C THR A 88 -9.97 3.67 0.25
N ARG A 89 -8.77 3.91 -0.28
CA ARG A 89 -8.27 3.27 -1.50
C ARG A 89 -7.80 1.83 -1.31
N ASN A 90 -7.34 1.49 -0.10
CA ASN A 90 -6.86 0.14 0.25
C ASN A 90 -7.81 -0.62 1.17
N TYR A 91 -9.11 -0.28 1.18
CA TYR A 91 -10.08 -0.85 2.11
C TYR A 91 -10.09 -2.39 2.13
N ALA A 92 -10.01 -3.02 0.96
CA ALA A 92 -9.97 -4.48 0.82
C ALA A 92 -8.78 -4.92 -0.05
N ASN A 93 -7.62 -4.26 0.08
CA ASN A 93 -6.44 -4.61 -0.70
C ASN A 93 -5.52 -5.56 0.08
N PHE A 94 -5.48 -6.81 -0.35
CA PHE A 94 -4.63 -7.88 0.21
C PHE A 94 -3.33 -8.11 -0.59
N ARG A 95 -3.09 -7.31 -1.65
CA ARG A 95 -1.92 -7.46 -2.53
C ARG A 95 -0.83 -6.44 -2.19
N GLY A 96 0.42 -6.83 -2.48
CA GLY A 96 1.58 -5.98 -2.22
C GLY A 96 2.18 -6.16 -0.83
N ARG A 97 3.00 -5.21 -0.40
CA ARG A 97 3.75 -5.21 0.85
C ARG A 97 3.45 -3.95 1.64
N ALA A 98 3.37 -4.06 2.97
CA ALA A 98 3.22 -2.92 3.88
C ALA A 98 4.43 -2.83 4.82
N HIS A 99 5.12 -1.71 4.82
CA HIS A 99 6.26 -1.49 5.71
C HIS A 99 5.84 -1.15 7.14
N ARG A 100 6.79 -1.22 8.09
CA ARG A 100 6.49 -1.03 9.53
C ARG A 100 5.81 0.31 9.83
N ALA A 101 6.26 1.41 9.22
CA ALA A 101 5.68 2.72 9.49
C ALA A 101 4.21 2.81 9.04
N GLU A 102 3.84 2.19 7.92
CA GLU A 102 2.44 2.10 7.47
C GLU A 102 1.58 1.34 8.49
N PHE A 103 2.07 0.18 8.94
CA PHE A 103 1.37 -0.64 9.93
C PHE A 103 1.17 0.09 11.26
N TRP A 104 2.25 0.66 11.82
CA TRP A 104 2.18 1.34 13.11
C TRP A 104 1.40 2.65 13.06
N SER A 105 1.47 3.38 11.94
CA SER A 105 0.64 4.57 11.74
C SER A 105 -0.84 4.22 11.76
N TYR A 106 -1.22 3.17 11.03
CA TYR A 106 -2.61 2.70 11.02
C TYR A 106 -3.05 2.25 12.42
N ALA A 107 -2.25 1.44 13.11
CA ALA A 107 -2.56 0.95 14.44
C ALA A 107 -2.75 2.11 15.45
N LEU A 108 -1.88 3.12 15.41
CA LEU A 108 -1.98 4.30 16.27
C LEU A 108 -3.30 5.06 16.04
N PHE A 109 -3.58 5.41 14.79
CA PHE A 109 -4.80 6.17 14.49
C PHE A 109 -6.08 5.35 14.70
N TRP A 110 -6.01 4.04 14.48
CA TRP A 110 -7.12 3.14 14.78
C TRP A 110 -7.43 3.09 16.27
N LEU A 111 -6.40 2.97 17.13
CA LEU A 111 -6.56 3.02 18.58
C LEU A 111 -7.11 4.38 19.04
N LEU A 112 -6.60 5.49 18.53
CA LEU A 112 -7.11 6.82 18.83
C LEU A 112 -8.57 6.99 18.40
N ALA A 113 -8.94 6.49 17.22
CA ALA A 113 -10.31 6.54 16.74
C ALA A 113 -11.24 5.66 17.59
N LEU A 114 -10.80 4.45 17.97
CA LEU A 114 -11.57 3.59 18.88
C LEU A 114 -11.76 4.25 20.25
N ALA A 115 -10.70 4.83 20.82
CA ALA A 115 -10.80 5.56 22.08
C ALA A 115 -11.79 6.73 22.00
N LEU A 116 -11.79 7.47 20.87
CA LEU A 116 -12.76 8.53 20.62
C LEU A 116 -14.19 7.99 20.52
N VAL A 117 -14.40 6.87 19.79
CA VAL A 117 -15.71 6.22 19.68
C VAL A 117 -16.21 5.78 21.04
N MET A 118 -15.35 5.18 21.87
CA MET A 118 -15.70 4.76 23.23
C MET A 118 -16.03 5.98 24.12
N ALA A 119 -15.25 7.05 24.03
CA ALA A 119 -15.50 8.28 24.80
C ALA A 119 -16.85 8.91 24.43
N VAL A 120 -17.15 9.00 23.11
CA VAL A 120 -18.44 9.48 22.62
C VAL A 120 -19.58 8.58 23.10
N GLY A 121 -19.44 7.26 22.97
CA GLY A 121 -20.44 6.30 23.45
C GLY A 121 -20.73 6.47 24.93
N LEU A 122 -19.67 6.60 25.75
CA LEU A 122 -19.79 6.77 27.20
C LEU A 122 -20.55 8.06 27.58
N VAL A 123 -20.35 9.16 26.83
CA VAL A 123 -21.13 10.39 27.01
C VAL A 123 -22.62 10.13 26.77
N PHE A 124 -22.95 9.39 25.71
CA PHE A 124 -24.36 9.04 25.40
C PHE A 124 -24.95 8.02 26.38
N ASP A 125 -24.15 7.18 27.02
CA ASP A 125 -24.61 6.30 28.09
C ASP A 125 -24.82 7.04 29.44
N GLY A 126 -24.64 8.39 29.45
CA GLY A 126 -24.85 9.22 30.64
C GLY A 126 -23.59 9.48 31.47
N GLY A 127 -22.39 9.22 30.91
CA GLY A 127 -21.12 9.35 31.62
C GLY A 127 -20.79 10.76 32.16
N LEU A 128 -21.45 11.80 31.68
CA LEU A 128 -21.33 13.17 32.22
C LEU A 128 -22.15 13.39 33.49
N THR A 129 -23.20 12.60 33.73
CA THR A 129 -24.11 12.73 34.85
C THR A 129 -23.87 11.66 35.91
N ASP A 130 -23.66 10.43 35.49
CA ASP A 130 -23.33 9.29 36.36
C ASP A 130 -22.37 8.33 35.61
N PHE A 131 -21.09 8.57 35.79
CA PHE A 131 -20.03 7.77 35.19
C PHE A 131 -20.10 6.28 35.56
N ARG A 132 -20.48 6.00 36.81
CA ARG A 132 -20.56 4.62 37.26
C ARG A 132 -21.68 3.85 36.58
N ALA A 133 -22.86 4.44 36.49
CA ALA A 133 -24.00 3.82 35.79
C ALA A 133 -23.68 3.63 34.29
N ALA A 134 -23.03 4.60 33.64
CA ALA A 134 -22.63 4.51 32.25
C ALA A 134 -21.61 3.37 32.00
N VAL A 135 -20.71 3.09 32.94
CA VAL A 135 -19.74 1.97 32.84
C VAL A 135 -20.41 0.62 33.13
N GLU A 136 -21.39 0.58 34.07
CA GLU A 136 -22.10 -0.65 34.41
C GLU A 136 -23.04 -1.12 33.24
N ALA A 137 -23.59 -0.20 32.45
CA ALA A 137 -24.50 -0.51 31.35
C ALA A 137 -24.14 0.26 30.05
N PRO A 138 -22.99 0.03 29.43
CA PRO A 138 -22.47 0.83 28.31
C PRO A 138 -23.08 0.42 26.97
N ALA A 139 -24.40 0.49 26.81
CA ALA A 139 -25.11 -0.02 25.63
C ALA A 139 -24.71 0.72 24.33
N VAL A 140 -24.67 2.07 24.36
CA VAL A 140 -24.29 2.89 23.21
C VAL A 140 -22.79 2.72 22.93
N THR A 141 -21.94 2.74 23.96
CA THR A 141 -20.50 2.53 23.84
C THR A 141 -20.19 1.18 23.17
N LEU A 142 -20.83 0.10 23.60
CA LEU A 142 -20.63 -1.22 23.01
C LEU A 142 -21.12 -1.26 21.58
N THR A 143 -22.30 -0.73 21.30
CA THR A 143 -22.86 -0.71 19.95
C THR A 143 -21.97 0.04 18.98
N LEU A 144 -21.55 1.26 19.31
CA LEU A 144 -20.67 2.06 18.47
C LEU A 144 -19.31 1.40 18.28
N SER A 145 -18.74 0.80 19.32
CA SER A 145 -17.46 0.09 19.25
C SER A 145 -17.54 -1.14 18.34
N VAL A 146 -18.59 -1.92 18.43
CA VAL A 146 -18.81 -3.08 17.55
C VAL A 146 -18.95 -2.64 16.10
N VAL A 147 -19.78 -1.64 15.82
CA VAL A 147 -19.93 -1.09 14.45
C VAL A 147 -18.59 -0.59 13.90
N PHE A 148 -17.81 0.15 14.70
CA PHE A 148 -16.49 0.64 14.31
C PHE A 148 -15.53 -0.50 14.00
N VAL A 149 -15.44 -1.51 14.87
CA VAL A 149 -14.57 -2.68 14.66
C VAL A 149 -14.97 -3.45 13.40
N LEU A 150 -16.25 -3.69 13.18
CA LEU A 150 -16.73 -4.37 11.97
C LEU A 150 -16.44 -3.56 10.70
N ALA A 151 -16.66 -2.25 10.73
CA ALA A 151 -16.35 -1.36 9.60
C ALA A 151 -14.85 -1.30 9.28
N THR A 152 -13.97 -1.47 10.27
CA THR A 152 -12.51 -1.40 10.09
C THR A 152 -11.84 -2.77 10.00
N LEU A 153 -12.59 -3.85 10.08
CA LEU A 153 -12.07 -5.23 10.06
C LEU A 153 -11.33 -5.54 8.75
N LEU A 154 -11.96 -5.25 7.59
CA LEU A 154 -11.36 -5.54 6.28
C LEU A 154 -10.08 -4.74 6.02
N PRO A 155 -10.02 -3.42 6.22
CA PRO A 155 -8.76 -2.68 6.07
C PRO A 155 -7.68 -3.14 7.04
N GLY A 156 -8.03 -3.49 8.28
CA GLY A 156 -7.09 -4.03 9.26
C GLY A 156 -6.51 -5.38 8.83
N LEU A 157 -7.36 -6.30 8.37
CA LEU A 157 -6.92 -7.59 7.83
C LEU A 157 -6.07 -7.43 6.57
N GLY A 158 -6.46 -6.56 5.65
CA GLY A 158 -5.69 -6.27 4.44
C GLY A 158 -4.29 -5.76 4.76
N LEU A 159 -4.18 -4.88 5.76
CA LEU A 159 -2.90 -4.37 6.21
C LEU A 159 -2.05 -5.45 6.89
N ALA A 160 -2.65 -6.30 7.75
CA ALA A 160 -1.97 -7.41 8.40
C ALA A 160 -1.40 -8.41 7.38
N VAL A 161 -2.19 -8.79 6.38
CA VAL A 161 -1.74 -9.64 5.25
C VAL A 161 -0.58 -9.01 4.51
N ARG A 162 -0.67 -7.72 4.12
CA ARG A 162 0.41 -7.02 3.42
C ARG A 162 1.67 -6.88 4.27
N ARG A 163 1.52 -6.78 5.59
CA ARG A 163 2.65 -6.79 6.52
C ARG A 163 3.35 -8.15 6.56
N GLN A 164 2.60 -9.25 6.55
CA GLN A 164 3.16 -10.60 6.46
C GLN A 164 3.87 -10.83 5.14
N HIS A 165 3.32 -10.33 4.03
CA HIS A 165 3.99 -10.35 2.74
C HIS A 165 5.34 -9.62 2.76
N ASP A 166 5.44 -8.54 3.51
CA ASP A 166 6.66 -7.72 3.60
C ASP A 166 7.80 -8.46 4.32
N ILE A 167 7.48 -9.33 5.28
CA ILE A 167 8.44 -10.20 5.96
C ILE A 167 8.61 -11.57 5.26
N GLY A 168 7.97 -11.78 4.10
CA GLY A 168 8.09 -13.00 3.29
C GLY A 168 7.16 -14.14 3.70
N LEU A 169 6.25 -13.91 4.62
CA LEU A 169 5.25 -14.88 5.08
C LEU A 169 3.99 -14.86 4.19
N SER A 170 3.23 -15.93 4.23
CA SER A 170 1.92 -16.01 3.59
C SER A 170 0.86 -15.25 4.38
N GLY A 171 -0.08 -14.59 3.70
CA GLY A 171 -1.21 -13.93 4.34
C GLY A 171 -2.12 -14.84 5.16
N TRP A 172 -2.05 -16.16 4.99
CA TRP A 172 -2.78 -17.14 5.80
C TRP A 172 -2.44 -17.08 7.29
N TYR A 173 -1.23 -16.62 7.65
CA TYR A 173 -0.87 -16.39 9.06
C TYR A 173 -1.72 -15.32 9.75
N SER A 174 -2.46 -14.48 8.99
CA SER A 174 -3.45 -13.55 9.55
C SER A 174 -4.61 -14.28 10.26
N LEU A 175 -4.87 -15.53 9.94
CA LEU A 175 -5.91 -16.33 10.62
C LEU A 175 -5.58 -16.59 12.10
N PHE A 176 -4.31 -16.48 12.51
CA PHE A 176 -3.98 -16.56 13.94
C PHE A 176 -4.64 -15.47 14.78
N VAL A 177 -5.07 -14.35 14.15
CA VAL A 177 -5.87 -13.32 14.83
C VAL A 177 -7.15 -13.88 15.45
N LEU A 178 -7.69 -14.96 14.88
CA LEU A 178 -8.90 -15.61 15.39
C LEU A 178 -8.67 -16.35 16.72
N ILE A 179 -7.41 -16.59 17.10
CA ILE A 179 -7.07 -17.21 18.38
C ILE A 179 -6.99 -16.09 19.44
N PRO A 180 -7.91 -16.02 20.41
CA PRO A 180 -7.89 -14.99 21.42
C PRO A 180 -6.53 -14.94 22.13
N SER A 181 -6.06 -13.74 22.48
CA SER A 181 -4.78 -13.46 23.15
C SER A 181 -3.52 -13.84 22.38
N LEU A 182 -3.43 -15.04 21.81
CA LEU A 182 -2.26 -15.51 21.05
C LEU A 182 -2.15 -14.79 19.71
N GLY A 183 -3.26 -14.56 19.02
CA GLY A 183 -3.28 -13.90 17.72
C GLY A 183 -2.74 -12.47 17.76
N SER A 184 -3.08 -11.71 18.79
CA SER A 184 -2.56 -10.34 19.00
C SER A 184 -1.05 -10.33 19.23
N LEU A 185 -0.52 -11.27 20.00
CA LEU A 185 0.92 -11.42 20.25
C LEU A 185 1.67 -11.80 18.99
N ILE A 186 1.12 -12.71 18.17
CA ILE A 186 1.71 -13.13 16.88
C ILE A 186 1.74 -11.93 15.92
N LEU A 187 0.66 -11.17 15.80
CA LEU A 187 0.63 -9.96 14.96
C LEU A 187 1.62 -8.92 15.46
N LEU A 188 1.72 -8.71 16.75
CA LEU A 188 2.70 -7.81 17.36
C LEU A 188 4.12 -8.26 17.01
N ALA A 189 4.45 -9.54 17.16
CA ALA A 189 5.74 -10.08 16.78
C ALA A 189 6.05 -9.84 15.30
N PHE A 190 5.10 -10.13 14.38
CA PHE A 190 5.27 -9.90 12.94
C PHE A 190 5.41 -8.40 12.58
N SER A 191 4.79 -7.51 13.36
CA SER A 191 4.92 -6.07 13.15
C SER A 191 6.31 -5.55 13.49
N LEU A 192 7.03 -6.19 14.41
CA LEU A 192 8.37 -5.82 14.86
C LEU A 192 9.48 -6.34 13.94
N ILE A 193 9.27 -7.45 13.22
CA ILE A 193 10.27 -8.02 12.30
C ILE A 193 10.63 -7.00 11.21
N PRO A 194 11.90 -6.76 10.88
CA PRO A 194 12.28 -5.83 9.82
C PRO A 194 11.80 -6.30 8.45
N SER A 195 11.50 -5.33 7.57
CA SER A 195 11.11 -5.59 6.17
C SER A 195 12.24 -6.28 5.41
N GLN A 196 11.90 -7.21 4.52
CA GLN A 196 12.89 -7.83 3.64
C GLN A 196 13.44 -6.79 2.65
N LYS A 197 14.79 -6.68 2.61
CA LYS A 197 15.51 -5.74 1.72
C LYS A 197 15.63 -6.22 0.27
N ARG A 198 14.99 -7.32 -0.09
CA ARG A 198 14.96 -7.90 -1.45
C ARG A 198 13.53 -8.02 -1.96
N ASP A 199 13.37 -8.00 -3.26
CA ASP A 199 12.10 -8.31 -3.89
C ASP A 199 11.67 -9.74 -3.54
N ASN A 200 10.39 -9.95 -3.34
CA ASN A 200 9.83 -11.26 -3.07
C ASN A 200 8.61 -11.51 -3.97
N ARG A 201 8.02 -12.70 -3.86
CA ARG A 201 6.84 -13.09 -4.66
C ARG A 201 5.63 -12.15 -4.54
N TRP A 202 5.60 -11.30 -3.52
CA TRP A 202 4.50 -10.37 -3.22
C TRP A 202 4.72 -8.97 -3.79
N GLY A 203 5.94 -8.67 -4.25
CA GLY A 203 6.27 -7.40 -4.87
C GLY A 203 7.68 -6.87 -4.56
N PRO A 204 8.02 -5.71 -5.15
CA PRO A 204 9.29 -5.05 -4.92
C PRO A 204 9.40 -4.52 -3.48
N VAL A 205 10.64 -4.21 -3.08
CA VAL A 205 10.93 -3.57 -1.79
C VAL A 205 10.20 -2.23 -1.71
N PRO A 206 9.44 -1.94 -0.65
CA PRO A 206 8.85 -0.61 -0.47
C PRO A 206 9.94 0.48 -0.42
N GLU A 207 9.73 1.61 -1.11
CA GLU A 207 10.74 2.66 -1.32
C GLU A 207 11.36 3.22 -0.02
N ASN A 208 10.63 3.19 1.09
CA ASN A 208 11.08 3.72 2.39
C ASN A 208 11.98 2.75 3.20
N VAL A 209 12.36 1.60 2.63
CA VAL A 209 13.22 0.59 3.28
C VAL A 209 14.65 0.63 2.75
N VAL A 210 14.88 1.38 1.68
CA VAL A 210 16.18 1.44 0.95
C VAL A 210 17.09 2.56 1.46
N SER A 211 16.66 3.36 2.43
CA SER A 211 17.46 4.43 3.07
C SER A 211 18.20 3.94 4.30
#